data_5f69d059ff48cac7e226724f8049ca16
#
_entry.id   5f69d059ff48cac7e226724f8049ca16
#
_cell.length_a   1.000
_cell.length_b   1.000
_cell.length_c   1.000
_cell.angle_alpha   90.00
_cell.angle_beta   90.00
_cell.angle_gamma   90.00
#
_symmetry.space_group_name_H-M   'P 1'
#
loop_
_entity.id
_entity.type
_entity.pdbx_description
1 polymer ?
#
loop_
_entity_poly.entity_id
_entity_poly.type
_entity_poly.pdbx_seq_one_letter_code
_entity_poly.pdbx_strand_id
1 'polypeptide(L)'
;QADVDPAYNFAVQVKINGAYINYLLPVKYKFTDPVKGELYQPLVVIPSMLLKSEPALRIVINKDEKIKGDLTIQNKKNNIVATPHTNYFLSNNKPDPSVKFNIGSVVMTAKDQAITVGYEIKSDTASAFRFLAKDNNMDYYSSSELKEIKYDHIPYINYMVKPEVEFKKIDVKTYNKKIGYIVGAGDKVPESLEQMGYEVTLLTEKEMAKNGLDKFEAIITGVRTYNTNDWMSKYYNKLMKYVEDG
;
A
#
# COMPACT_ATOMS: atom_id res chain seq x y z
N GLN A 1 6.69 10.07 13.67
CA GLN A 1 7.00 11.50 13.50
C GLN A 1 5.83 12.14 12.77
N ALA A 2 5.21 13.17 13.37
CA ALA A 2 4.01 13.81 12.84
C ALA A 2 4.31 14.81 11.71
N ASP A 3 5.57 15.11 11.47
CA ASP A 3 6.02 16.07 10.47
C ASP A 3 7.13 15.46 9.62
N VAL A 4 7.21 15.88 8.37
CA VAL A 4 8.22 15.43 7.39
C VAL A 4 9.21 16.55 7.18
N ASP A 5 10.49 16.25 7.21
CA ASP A 5 11.54 17.20 6.94
C ASP A 5 11.33 17.85 5.56
N PRO A 6 11.44 19.20 5.46
CA PRO A 6 11.28 19.89 4.19
C PRO A 6 12.38 19.48 3.21
N ALA A 7 12.01 19.29 1.93
CA ALA A 7 12.97 18.91 0.89
C ALA A 7 14.07 19.95 0.71
N TYR A 8 13.75 21.23 0.90
CA TYR A 8 14.70 22.35 0.86
C TYR A 8 14.41 23.36 1.95
N ASN A 9 15.47 23.88 2.52
CA ASN A 9 15.44 25.03 3.42
C ASN A 9 16.19 26.20 2.80
N PHE A 10 15.65 27.39 2.96
CA PHE A 10 16.33 28.64 2.67
C PHE A 10 17.03 29.12 3.94
N ALA A 11 18.35 29.15 3.94
CA ALA A 11 19.14 29.62 5.05
C ALA A 11 19.39 31.11 4.91
N VAL A 12 18.97 31.90 5.91
CA VAL A 12 19.22 33.32 5.99
C VAL A 12 20.10 33.61 7.20
N GLN A 13 21.24 34.28 6.98
CA GLN A 13 22.08 34.76 8.05
C GLN A 13 21.99 36.27 8.11
N VAL A 14 21.61 36.79 9.26
CA VAL A 14 21.51 38.26 9.52
C VAL A 14 22.54 38.61 10.57
N LYS A 15 23.31 39.70 10.32
CA LYS A 15 24.25 40.25 11.28
C LYS A 15 23.65 41.52 11.92
N ILE A 16 23.46 41.51 13.24
CA ILE A 16 22.95 42.66 14.01
C ILE A 16 23.93 42.93 15.14
N ASN A 17 24.45 44.16 15.20
CA ASN A 17 25.40 44.58 16.23
C ASN A 17 26.58 43.60 16.46
N GLY A 18 27.08 43.02 15.37
CA GLY A 18 28.20 42.08 15.42
C GLY A 18 27.82 40.63 15.68
N ALA A 19 26.62 40.33 16.14
CA ALA A 19 26.10 39.00 16.32
C ALA A 19 25.44 38.44 15.05
N TYR A 20 25.62 37.16 14.79
CA TYR A 20 24.96 36.46 13.66
C TYR A 20 23.75 35.69 14.15
N ILE A 21 22.64 35.88 13.46
CA ILE A 21 21.38 35.13 13.67
C ILE A 21 21.10 34.33 12.41
N ASN A 22 20.89 33.03 12.55
CA ASN A 22 20.61 32.12 11.45
C ASN A 22 19.13 31.69 11.48
N TYR A 23 18.45 31.84 10.36
CA TYR A 23 17.08 31.35 10.15
C TYR A 23 17.08 30.28 9.08
N LEU A 24 16.37 29.17 9.36
CA LEU A 24 16.06 28.14 8.37
C LEU A 24 14.58 28.22 8.04
N LEU A 25 14.26 28.57 6.80
CA LEU A 25 12.89 28.74 6.32
C LEU A 25 12.58 27.60 5.34
N PRO A 26 11.61 26.72 5.62
CA PRO A 26 11.23 25.65 4.69
C PRO A 26 10.65 26.23 3.41
N VAL A 27 11.10 25.73 2.26
CA VAL A 27 10.52 26.09 0.97
C VAL A 27 9.15 25.44 0.84
N LYS A 28 8.12 26.26 0.59
CA LYS A 28 6.74 25.83 0.44
C LYS A 28 6.17 26.30 -0.89
N TYR A 29 5.24 25.49 -1.43
CA TYR A 29 4.40 25.91 -2.53
C TYR A 29 3.19 26.69 -2.00
N LYS A 30 2.97 27.87 -2.55
CA LYS A 30 1.83 28.74 -2.21
C LYS A 30 0.81 28.70 -3.35
N PHE A 31 -0.46 28.54 -3.01
CA PHE A 31 -1.57 28.67 -3.94
C PHE A 31 -2.78 29.32 -3.26
N THR A 32 -3.72 29.81 -4.07
CA THR A 32 -4.94 30.42 -3.54
C THR A 32 -6.13 29.53 -3.83
N ASP A 33 -6.82 29.11 -2.77
CA ASP A 33 -8.09 28.42 -2.84
C ASP A 33 -9.22 29.45 -2.83
N PRO A 34 -10.24 29.36 -3.71
CA PRO A 34 -11.34 30.32 -3.78
C PRO A 34 -12.15 30.46 -2.49
N VAL A 35 -12.18 29.42 -1.64
CA VAL A 35 -12.96 29.38 -0.41
C VAL A 35 -12.08 29.57 0.83
N LYS A 36 -10.91 28.93 0.86
CA LYS A 36 -10.01 28.89 2.02
C LYS A 36 -8.95 29.99 2.01
N GLY A 37 -8.80 30.74 0.90
CA GLY A 37 -7.79 31.77 0.75
C GLY A 37 -6.40 31.22 0.43
N GLU A 38 -5.35 31.87 0.95
CA GLU A 38 -3.96 31.45 0.72
C GLU A 38 -3.63 30.17 1.49
N LEU A 39 -3.18 29.17 0.76
CA LEU A 39 -2.75 27.89 1.29
C LEU A 39 -1.29 27.63 0.96
N TYR A 40 -0.62 26.90 1.85
CA TYR A 40 0.78 26.52 1.71
C TYR A 40 0.92 25.01 1.79
N GLN A 41 1.71 24.44 0.89
CA GLN A 41 2.04 23.01 0.89
C GLN A 41 3.56 22.82 0.94
N PRO A 42 4.07 21.78 1.58
CA PRO A 42 5.49 21.46 1.50
C PRO A 42 5.91 21.20 0.06
N LEU A 43 7.10 21.69 -0.31
CA LEU A 43 7.72 21.31 -1.57
C LEU A 43 8.20 19.86 -1.47
N VAL A 44 7.71 19.01 -2.34
CA VAL A 44 8.05 17.59 -2.39
C VAL A 44 8.92 17.30 -3.61
N VAL A 45 10.08 16.68 -3.38
CA VAL A 45 10.93 16.15 -4.45
C VAL A 45 10.67 14.67 -4.60
N ILE A 46 10.20 14.27 -5.77
CA ILE A 46 9.87 12.88 -6.08
C ILE A 46 10.83 12.32 -7.15
N PRO A 47 11.12 11.02 -7.13
CA PRO A 47 11.91 10.40 -8.19
C PRO A 47 11.15 10.39 -9.53
N SER A 48 11.88 10.10 -10.61
CA SER A 48 11.28 9.99 -11.96
C SER A 48 10.26 8.87 -12.10
N MET A 49 10.32 7.87 -11.23
CA MET A 49 9.38 6.76 -11.16
C MET A 49 8.97 6.52 -9.72
N LEU A 50 7.70 6.20 -9.51
CA LEU A 50 7.14 5.71 -8.26
C LEU A 50 6.72 4.26 -8.44
N LEU A 51 6.87 3.48 -7.37
CA LEU A 51 6.58 2.06 -7.36
C LEU A 51 5.58 1.75 -6.26
N LYS A 52 4.66 0.81 -6.54
CA LYS A 52 3.74 0.27 -5.54
C LYS A 52 3.67 -1.24 -5.68
N SER A 53 3.91 -1.97 -4.60
CA SER A 53 3.78 -3.42 -4.58
C SER A 53 2.49 -3.84 -3.90
N GLU A 54 1.78 -4.79 -4.51
CA GLU A 54 0.57 -5.39 -3.95
C GLU A 54 0.61 -6.93 -4.12
N PRO A 55 0.24 -7.66 -3.05
CA PRO A 55 0.04 -7.20 -1.68
C PRO A 55 1.36 -6.85 -0.98
N ALA A 56 1.33 -5.96 0.01
CA ALA A 56 2.52 -5.61 0.81
C ALA A 56 2.90 -6.71 1.83
N LEU A 57 1.93 -7.54 2.22
CA LEU A 57 2.11 -8.69 3.08
C LEU A 57 1.51 -9.94 2.44
N ARG A 58 2.26 -11.03 2.42
CA ARG A 58 1.80 -12.33 1.94
C ARG A 58 1.95 -13.39 3.03
N ILE A 59 0.86 -14.09 3.31
CA ILE A 59 0.84 -15.27 4.17
C ILE A 59 1.14 -16.49 3.31
N VAL A 60 2.07 -17.33 3.75
CA VAL A 60 2.50 -18.55 3.05
C VAL A 60 2.28 -19.73 3.98
N ILE A 61 1.41 -20.65 3.59
CA ILE A 61 1.10 -21.87 4.34
C ILE A 61 1.79 -23.11 3.78
N ASN A 62 2.12 -23.11 2.50
CA ASN A 62 2.81 -24.22 1.82
C ASN A 62 4.24 -23.82 1.47
N LYS A 63 5.21 -24.72 1.75
CA LYS A 63 6.64 -24.45 1.50
C LYS A 63 6.99 -24.27 0.02
N ASP A 64 6.26 -24.92 -0.86
CA ASP A 64 6.51 -24.91 -2.32
C ASP A 64 5.59 -23.94 -3.07
N GLU A 65 4.87 -23.08 -2.35
CA GLU A 65 3.95 -22.12 -2.95
C GLU A 65 4.70 -21.08 -3.78
N LYS A 66 4.24 -20.87 -5.00
CA LYS A 66 4.66 -19.74 -5.83
C LYS A 66 3.85 -18.51 -5.46
N ILE A 67 4.52 -17.52 -4.93
CA ILE A 67 3.90 -16.27 -4.53
C ILE A 67 3.82 -15.36 -5.73
N LYS A 68 2.61 -14.90 -6.03
CA LYS A 68 2.34 -13.95 -7.11
C LYS A 68 1.86 -12.63 -6.54
N GLY A 69 2.17 -11.56 -7.23
CA GLY A 69 1.71 -10.21 -6.91
C GLY A 69 1.97 -9.26 -8.06
N ASP A 70 1.67 -8.00 -7.83
CA ASP A 70 1.73 -6.95 -8.82
C ASP A 70 2.65 -5.81 -8.35
N LEU A 71 3.47 -5.34 -9.27
CA LEU A 71 4.29 -4.15 -9.12
C LEU A 71 3.76 -3.08 -10.10
N THR A 72 3.16 -2.04 -9.57
CA THR A 72 2.78 -0.88 -10.37
C THR A 72 3.94 0.09 -10.44
N ILE A 73 4.34 0.46 -11.65
CA ILE A 73 5.37 1.46 -11.96
C ILE A 73 4.65 2.67 -12.55
N GLN A 74 4.76 3.83 -11.92
CA GLN A 74 4.24 5.09 -12.41
C GLN A 74 5.40 6.03 -12.75
N ASN A 75 5.46 6.53 -13.99
CA ASN A 75 6.46 7.54 -14.34
C ASN A 75 6.00 8.95 -13.92
N LYS A 76 6.97 9.82 -13.61
CA LYS A 76 6.74 11.22 -13.23
C LYS A 76 7.33 12.21 -14.23
N LYS A 77 7.86 11.71 -15.34
CA LYS A 77 8.33 12.48 -16.50
C LYS A 77 8.01 11.74 -17.79
N ASN A 78 8.11 12.40 -18.92
CA ASN A 78 7.87 11.78 -20.25
C ASN A 78 9.03 10.86 -20.67
N ASN A 79 8.74 9.89 -21.53
CA ASN A 79 9.71 9.05 -22.24
C ASN A 79 10.67 8.27 -21.32
N ILE A 80 10.12 7.45 -20.44
CA ILE A 80 10.89 6.52 -19.59
C ILE A 80 10.84 5.12 -20.20
N VAL A 81 11.97 4.43 -20.16
CA VAL A 81 12.06 2.98 -20.35
C VAL A 81 12.43 2.36 -19.01
N ALA A 82 11.44 1.75 -18.36
CA ALA A 82 11.60 1.17 -17.03
C ALA A 82 11.79 -0.34 -17.10
N THR A 83 12.77 -0.86 -16.38
CA THR A 83 12.96 -2.30 -16.17
C THR A 83 12.74 -2.63 -14.70
N PRO A 84 11.78 -3.50 -14.37
CA PRO A 84 11.56 -3.91 -12.98
C PRO A 84 12.70 -4.80 -12.48
N HIS A 85 13.07 -4.59 -11.22
CA HIS A 85 14.10 -5.34 -10.52
C HIS A 85 13.68 -5.61 -9.08
N THR A 86 14.38 -6.53 -8.44
CA THR A 86 14.27 -6.76 -6.99
C THR A 86 15.63 -6.74 -6.35
N ASN A 87 15.71 -6.27 -5.11
CA ASN A 87 16.86 -6.45 -4.25
C ASN A 87 16.48 -7.35 -3.07
N TYR A 88 17.35 -8.32 -2.83
CA TYR A 88 17.30 -9.14 -1.62
C TYR A 88 17.84 -8.37 -0.42
N PHE A 89 17.13 -8.42 0.70
CA PHE A 89 17.47 -7.63 1.90
C PHE A 89 18.79 -7.99 2.58
N LEU A 90 19.36 -9.16 2.31
CA LEU A 90 20.45 -9.74 3.10
C LEU A 90 21.79 -9.90 2.36
N SER A 91 21.86 -9.65 1.07
CA SER A 91 23.12 -9.82 0.35
C SER A 91 23.36 -8.80 -0.76
N ASN A 92 24.25 -7.85 -0.50
CA ASN A 92 25.05 -7.10 -1.50
C ASN A 92 24.33 -6.47 -2.70
N ASN A 93 23.08 -6.03 -2.60
CA ASN A 93 22.32 -5.34 -3.66
C ASN A 93 22.28 -6.07 -5.02
N LYS A 94 22.41 -7.39 -5.07
CA LYS A 94 22.29 -8.16 -6.30
C LYS A 94 20.83 -8.53 -6.56
N PRO A 95 20.38 -8.54 -7.83
CA PRO A 95 19.07 -9.05 -8.20
C PRO A 95 18.90 -10.50 -7.74
N ASP A 96 17.76 -10.83 -7.17
CA ASP A 96 17.45 -12.21 -6.79
C ASP A 96 16.90 -12.97 -8.01
N PRO A 97 17.57 -14.03 -8.48
CA PRO A 97 17.12 -14.81 -9.63
C PRO A 97 15.85 -15.61 -9.36
N SER A 98 15.41 -15.74 -8.10
CA SER A 98 14.17 -16.42 -7.75
C SER A 98 12.92 -15.60 -8.10
N VAL A 99 13.06 -14.30 -8.34
CA VAL A 99 11.96 -13.41 -8.73
C VAL A 99 11.89 -13.32 -10.24
N LYS A 100 10.70 -13.62 -10.76
CA LYS A 100 10.41 -13.51 -12.21
C LYS A 100 9.33 -12.46 -12.42
N PHE A 101 9.60 -11.53 -13.34
CA PHE A 101 8.60 -10.60 -13.84
C PHE A 101 8.01 -11.10 -15.15
N ASN A 102 6.73 -10.87 -15.38
CA ASN A 102 6.06 -11.24 -16.63
C ASN A 102 6.44 -10.33 -17.81
N ILE A 103 7.04 -9.17 -17.53
CA ILE A 103 7.53 -8.20 -18.53
C ILE A 103 8.95 -7.80 -18.14
N GLY A 104 9.86 -7.80 -19.11
CA GLY A 104 11.26 -7.41 -18.89
C GLY A 104 11.47 -5.90 -18.82
N SER A 105 10.87 -5.14 -19.76
CA SER A 105 10.95 -3.68 -19.80
C SER A 105 9.66 -3.08 -20.31
N VAL A 106 9.32 -1.91 -19.82
CA VAL A 106 8.12 -1.16 -20.21
C VAL A 106 8.49 0.24 -20.70
N VAL A 107 7.84 0.68 -21.78
CA VAL A 107 8.00 2.01 -22.33
C VAL A 107 6.80 2.87 -21.92
N MET A 108 7.07 4.00 -21.29
CA MET A 108 6.07 4.95 -20.83
C MET A 108 6.36 6.30 -21.48
N THR A 109 5.49 6.73 -22.38
CA THR A 109 5.69 7.95 -23.19
C THR A 109 5.16 9.21 -22.55
N ALA A 110 4.07 9.10 -21.79
CA ALA A 110 3.41 10.24 -21.15
C ALA A 110 3.70 10.28 -19.63
N LYS A 111 3.84 11.48 -19.10
CA LYS A 111 3.91 11.71 -17.66
C LYS A 111 2.68 11.15 -16.94
N ASP A 112 2.87 10.62 -15.73
CA ASP A 112 1.85 10.01 -14.87
C ASP A 112 1.19 8.73 -15.44
N GLN A 113 1.73 8.17 -16.52
CA GLN A 113 1.33 6.87 -17.00
C GLN A 113 1.74 5.80 -15.97
N ALA A 114 0.85 4.86 -15.67
CA ALA A 114 1.10 3.74 -14.78
C ALA A 114 0.96 2.41 -15.53
N ILE A 115 1.86 1.48 -15.27
CA ILE A 115 1.84 0.12 -15.83
C ILE A 115 2.01 -0.86 -14.67
N THR A 116 1.19 -1.91 -14.67
CA THR A 116 1.28 -2.99 -13.69
C THR A 116 2.01 -4.18 -14.29
N VAL A 117 3.03 -4.63 -13.59
CA VAL A 117 3.87 -5.77 -13.95
C VAL A 117 3.67 -6.86 -12.91
N GLY A 118 3.21 -8.03 -13.34
CA GLY A 118 3.09 -9.18 -12.48
C GLY A 118 4.45 -9.77 -12.11
N TYR A 119 4.61 -10.23 -10.88
CA TYR A 119 5.79 -10.95 -10.44
C TYR A 119 5.42 -12.32 -9.85
N GLU A 120 6.37 -13.25 -9.93
CA GLU A 120 6.31 -14.57 -9.29
C GLU A 120 7.61 -14.80 -8.51
N ILE A 121 7.49 -15.23 -7.25
CA ILE A 121 8.60 -15.49 -6.34
C ILE A 121 8.47 -16.91 -5.79
N LYS A 122 9.58 -17.63 -5.63
CA LYS A 122 9.61 -18.87 -4.87
C LYS A 122 9.67 -18.59 -3.38
N SER A 123 8.81 -19.27 -2.61
CA SER A 123 8.59 -18.99 -1.18
C SER A 123 9.71 -19.41 -0.23
N ASP A 124 10.70 -20.17 -0.71
CA ASP A 124 11.74 -20.80 0.13
C ASP A 124 12.94 -19.90 0.43
N THR A 125 13.11 -18.78 -0.30
CA THR A 125 14.36 -18.04 -0.34
C THR A 125 14.45 -16.83 0.58
N ALA A 126 13.36 -16.16 0.91
CA ALA A 126 13.42 -14.93 1.73
C ALA A 126 12.16 -14.65 2.56
N SER A 127 12.29 -13.75 3.52
CA SER A 127 11.19 -13.22 4.33
C SER A 127 10.63 -11.89 3.81
N ALA A 128 11.37 -11.18 2.98
CA ALA A 128 10.94 -9.92 2.36
C ALA A 128 11.76 -9.60 1.10
N PHE A 129 11.12 -8.91 0.16
CA PHE A 129 11.75 -8.37 -1.05
C PHE A 129 11.45 -6.88 -1.18
N ARG A 130 12.44 -6.15 -1.68
CA ARG A 130 12.27 -4.76 -2.09
C ARG A 130 12.26 -4.68 -3.59
N PHE A 131 11.29 -3.92 -4.13
CA PHE A 131 11.19 -3.67 -5.55
C PHE A 131 11.94 -2.39 -5.95
N LEU A 132 12.53 -2.45 -7.13
CA LEU A 132 13.17 -1.32 -7.81
C LEU A 132 12.71 -1.29 -9.25
N ALA A 133 12.83 -0.13 -9.89
CA ALA A 133 12.75 -0.02 -11.34
C ALA A 133 13.95 0.79 -11.82
N LYS A 134 14.65 0.25 -12.82
CA LYS A 134 15.73 0.95 -13.49
C LYS A 134 15.16 1.84 -14.58
N ASP A 135 15.51 3.12 -14.56
CA ASP A 135 15.34 4.01 -15.72
C ASP A 135 16.53 3.79 -16.67
N ASN A 136 16.29 3.07 -17.77
CA ASN A 136 17.34 2.71 -18.72
C ASN A 136 17.95 3.92 -19.43
N ASN A 137 17.24 5.04 -19.49
CA ASN A 137 17.74 6.26 -20.13
C ASN A 137 18.74 7.02 -19.26
N MET A 138 18.71 6.82 -17.94
CA MET A 138 19.51 7.59 -16.97
C MET A 138 20.42 6.74 -16.10
N ASP A 139 20.41 5.43 -16.27
CA ASP A 139 21.11 4.46 -15.39
C ASP A 139 20.79 4.67 -13.89
N TYR A 140 19.54 5.02 -13.60
CA TYR A 140 19.04 5.34 -12.27
C TYR A 140 18.02 4.32 -11.81
N TYR A 141 18.12 3.92 -10.53
CA TYR A 141 17.15 3.03 -9.89
C TYR A 141 16.21 3.83 -8.95
N SER A 142 14.92 3.67 -9.15
CA SER A 142 13.91 4.13 -8.19
C SER A 142 13.46 2.97 -7.32
N SER A 143 13.28 3.25 -6.02
CA SER A 143 12.72 2.31 -5.03
C SER A 143 11.88 3.11 -4.04
N SER A 144 10.85 3.81 -4.54
CA SER A 144 10.05 4.69 -3.71
C SER A 144 8.57 4.60 -4.08
N GLU A 145 7.74 4.48 -3.07
CA GLU A 145 6.29 4.68 -3.13
C GLU A 145 5.96 6.00 -2.42
N LEU A 146 5.19 6.86 -3.05
CA LEU A 146 4.70 8.09 -2.46
C LEU A 146 3.42 7.82 -1.69
N LYS A 147 3.42 8.14 -0.40
CA LYS A 147 2.21 8.18 0.44
C LYS A 147 1.79 9.62 0.64
N GLU A 148 0.51 9.87 0.46
CA GLU A 148 -0.11 11.18 0.59
C GLU A 148 -1.24 11.12 1.62
N ILE A 149 -1.24 12.04 2.57
CA ILE A 149 -2.32 12.21 3.55
C ILE A 149 -2.92 13.59 3.33
N LYS A 150 -4.17 13.61 2.90
CA LYS A 150 -4.94 14.81 2.58
C LYS A 150 -6.25 14.80 3.35
N TYR A 151 -6.30 15.54 4.45
CA TYR A 151 -7.52 15.78 5.20
C TYR A 151 -7.68 17.29 5.42
N ASP A 152 -8.91 17.76 5.42
CA ASP A 152 -9.21 19.20 5.54
C ASP A 152 -8.76 19.84 6.84
N HIS A 153 -8.61 19.06 7.90
CA HIS A 153 -8.28 19.52 9.25
C HIS A 153 -6.80 19.41 9.62
N ILE A 154 -5.95 18.89 8.73
CA ILE A 154 -4.50 18.79 8.92
C ILE A 154 -3.74 19.30 7.69
N PRO A 155 -2.48 19.74 7.84
CA PRO A 155 -1.63 20.04 6.71
C PRO A 155 -1.44 18.82 5.79
N TYR A 156 -1.27 19.08 4.50
CA TYR A 156 -0.96 18.04 3.52
C TYR A 156 0.41 17.41 3.83
N ILE A 157 0.42 16.10 4.02
CA ILE A 157 1.62 15.34 4.36
C ILE A 157 1.99 14.41 3.22
N ASN A 158 3.26 14.44 2.82
CA ASN A 158 3.85 13.53 1.84
C ASN A 158 5.06 12.84 2.45
N TYR A 159 5.18 11.54 2.24
CA TYR A 159 6.38 10.81 2.63
C TYR A 159 6.64 9.64 1.69
N MET A 160 7.92 9.27 1.59
CA MET A 160 8.34 8.14 0.77
C MET A 160 8.49 6.89 1.62
N VAL A 161 7.94 5.79 1.13
CA VAL A 161 8.18 4.46 1.68
C VAL A 161 8.84 3.58 0.62
N LYS A 162 9.45 2.49 1.05
CA LYS A 162 10.04 1.51 0.15
C LYS A 162 8.96 0.53 -0.29
N PRO A 163 8.82 0.23 -1.59
CA PRO A 163 7.89 -0.78 -2.09
C PRO A 163 8.46 -2.16 -1.76
N GLU A 164 7.98 -2.72 -0.65
CA GLU A 164 8.42 -4.00 -0.12
C GLU A 164 7.23 -4.95 -0.01
N VAL A 165 7.49 -6.25 -0.17
CA VAL A 165 6.56 -7.31 0.16
C VAL A 165 7.17 -8.19 1.24
N GLU A 166 6.44 -8.38 2.33
CA GLU A 166 6.82 -9.28 3.41
C GLU A 166 6.12 -10.63 3.25
N PHE A 167 6.84 -11.70 3.57
CA PHE A 167 6.29 -13.05 3.65
C PHE A 167 6.27 -13.54 5.08
N LYS A 168 5.10 -13.95 5.55
CA LYS A 168 4.94 -14.59 6.84
C LYS A 168 4.62 -16.07 6.61
N LYS A 169 5.59 -16.92 6.84
CA LYS A 169 5.41 -18.37 6.80
C LYS A 169 4.75 -18.81 8.10
N ILE A 170 3.59 -19.41 8.00
CA ILE A 170 2.86 -19.92 9.15
C ILE A 170 2.48 -21.39 8.91
N ASP A 171 2.58 -22.20 9.97
CA ASP A 171 2.12 -23.58 9.94
C ASP A 171 0.70 -23.63 10.52
N VAL A 172 -0.28 -23.50 9.65
CA VAL A 172 -1.69 -23.50 10.02
C VAL A 172 -2.42 -24.55 9.20
N LYS A 173 -3.21 -25.35 9.87
CA LYS A 173 -4.15 -26.26 9.22
C LYS A 173 -5.46 -25.52 8.98
N THR A 174 -5.80 -25.33 7.73
CA THR A 174 -7.09 -24.79 7.29
C THR A 174 -7.95 -25.89 6.71
N TYR A 175 -9.25 -25.79 6.87
CA TYR A 175 -10.19 -26.83 6.45
C TYR A 175 -11.01 -26.40 5.23
N ASN A 176 -10.54 -25.42 4.46
CA ASN A 176 -11.20 -24.84 3.28
C ASN A 176 -12.66 -24.43 3.55
N LYS A 177 -12.90 -23.88 4.74
CA LYS A 177 -14.23 -23.49 5.19
C LYS A 177 -14.68 -22.20 4.55
N LYS A 178 -16.00 -22.05 4.42
CA LYS A 178 -16.63 -20.82 3.93
C LYS A 178 -16.84 -19.84 5.07
N ILE A 179 -16.34 -18.64 4.89
CA ILE A 179 -16.44 -17.55 5.88
C ILE A 179 -17.25 -16.41 5.29
N GLY A 180 -18.27 -15.97 6.03
CA GLY A 180 -18.95 -14.71 5.77
C GLY A 180 -18.21 -13.57 6.48
N TYR A 181 -17.86 -12.49 5.77
CA TYR A 181 -17.18 -11.35 6.36
C TYR A 181 -17.96 -10.06 6.16
N ILE A 182 -18.34 -9.40 7.25
CA ILE A 182 -19.01 -8.09 7.21
C ILE A 182 -17.95 -7.00 7.31
N VAL A 183 -17.77 -6.23 6.23
CA VAL A 183 -16.73 -5.21 6.14
C VAL A 183 -16.98 -4.09 7.13
N GLY A 184 -15.93 -3.66 7.82
CA GLY A 184 -15.93 -2.53 8.75
C GLY A 184 -15.13 -1.34 8.21
N ALA A 185 -14.38 -0.69 9.10
CA ALA A 185 -13.63 0.55 8.82
C ALA A 185 -12.32 0.36 8.01
N GLY A 186 -12.23 -0.69 7.19
CA GLY A 186 -11.09 -0.93 6.30
C GLY A 186 -9.94 -1.69 6.97
N ASP A 187 -10.06 -2.99 7.04
CA ASP A 187 -9.02 -3.90 7.48
C ASP A 187 -8.62 -4.86 6.34
N LYS A 188 -7.55 -5.64 6.57
CA LYS A 188 -7.01 -6.61 5.63
C LYS A 188 -7.27 -8.06 6.06
N VAL A 189 -8.26 -8.26 6.93
CA VAL A 189 -8.62 -9.60 7.43
C VAL A 189 -9.20 -10.48 6.33
N PRO A 190 -10.11 -10.01 5.44
CA PRO A 190 -10.62 -10.83 4.34
C PRO A 190 -9.50 -11.40 3.47
N GLU A 191 -8.59 -10.54 3.00
CA GLU A 191 -7.48 -10.93 2.13
C GLU A 191 -6.51 -11.89 2.86
N SER A 192 -6.33 -11.71 4.16
CA SER A 192 -5.50 -12.63 4.96
C SER A 192 -6.13 -14.01 5.09
N LEU A 193 -7.44 -14.09 5.29
CA LEU A 193 -8.17 -15.35 5.33
C LEU A 193 -8.14 -16.08 3.98
N GLU A 194 -8.31 -15.36 2.88
CA GLU A 194 -8.19 -15.93 1.53
C GLU A 194 -6.77 -16.48 1.29
N GLN A 195 -5.73 -15.74 1.70
CA GLN A 195 -4.35 -16.22 1.63
C GLN A 195 -4.09 -17.47 2.47
N MET A 196 -4.85 -17.66 3.54
CA MET A 196 -4.83 -18.86 4.37
C MET A 196 -5.66 -20.02 3.79
N GLY A 197 -6.32 -19.83 2.64
CA GLY A 197 -7.07 -20.87 1.94
C GLY A 197 -8.55 -20.96 2.33
N TYR A 198 -9.11 -19.94 3.01
CA TYR A 198 -10.55 -19.88 3.26
C TYR A 198 -11.28 -19.28 2.05
N GLU A 199 -12.51 -19.75 1.80
CA GLU A 199 -13.44 -19.11 0.86
C GLU A 199 -14.16 -17.97 1.57
N VAL A 200 -13.79 -16.73 1.31
CA VAL A 200 -14.36 -15.55 1.97
C VAL A 200 -15.43 -14.90 1.09
N THR A 201 -16.62 -14.70 1.66
CA THR A 201 -17.69 -13.94 1.02
C THR A 201 -17.93 -12.65 1.79
N LEU A 202 -17.78 -11.49 1.12
CA LEU A 202 -18.11 -10.21 1.71
C LEU A 202 -19.63 -10.05 1.84
N LEU A 203 -20.10 -9.91 3.07
CA LEU A 203 -21.52 -9.78 3.39
C LEU A 203 -21.93 -8.30 3.39
N THR A 204 -22.53 -7.86 2.31
CA THR A 204 -23.21 -6.57 2.19
C THR A 204 -24.63 -6.64 2.74
N GLU A 205 -25.33 -5.50 2.87
CA GLU A 205 -26.75 -5.51 3.23
C GLU A 205 -27.58 -6.41 2.31
N LYS A 206 -27.29 -6.40 1.00
CA LYS A 206 -27.96 -7.23 0.00
C LYS A 206 -27.75 -8.73 0.25
N GLU A 207 -26.54 -9.13 0.65
CA GLU A 207 -26.25 -10.51 1.00
C GLU A 207 -26.90 -10.90 2.33
N MET A 208 -26.92 -9.99 3.31
CA MET A 208 -27.59 -10.17 4.59
C MET A 208 -29.12 -10.27 4.45
N ALA A 209 -29.71 -9.62 3.47
CA ALA A 209 -31.16 -9.71 3.18
C ALA A 209 -31.56 -11.08 2.63
N LYS A 210 -30.64 -11.80 1.95
CA LYS A 210 -30.89 -13.16 1.47
C LYS A 210 -30.95 -14.13 2.63
N ASN A 211 -31.77 -15.19 2.50
CA ASN A 211 -31.73 -16.30 3.43
C ASN A 211 -30.47 -17.15 3.19
N GLY A 212 -29.99 -17.86 4.21
CA GLY A 212 -28.89 -18.81 4.07
C GLY A 212 -27.55 -18.30 4.59
N LEU A 213 -27.51 -17.83 5.86
CA LEU A 213 -26.27 -17.65 6.61
C LEU A 213 -25.66 -18.99 7.05
N ASP A 214 -26.47 -20.01 7.13
CA ASP A 214 -26.14 -21.42 7.44
C ASP A 214 -25.09 -22.05 6.52
N LYS A 215 -24.88 -21.48 5.33
CA LYS A 215 -23.81 -21.92 4.40
C LYS A 215 -22.40 -21.50 4.86
N PHE A 216 -22.28 -20.62 5.81
CA PHE A 216 -20.99 -20.18 6.34
C PHE A 216 -20.67 -20.92 7.64
N GLU A 217 -19.46 -21.40 7.75
CA GLU A 217 -18.93 -22.05 8.96
C GLU A 217 -18.64 -21.05 10.07
N ALA A 218 -18.37 -19.80 9.68
CA ALA A 218 -18.21 -18.68 10.58
C ALA A 218 -18.61 -17.36 9.90
N ILE A 219 -19.10 -16.42 10.70
CA ILE A 219 -19.33 -15.03 10.29
C ILE A 219 -18.45 -14.14 11.13
N ILE A 220 -17.61 -13.35 10.46
CA ILE A 220 -16.68 -12.43 11.09
C ILE A 220 -17.14 -11.00 10.81
N THR A 221 -17.19 -10.17 11.86
CA THR A 221 -17.45 -8.74 11.76
C THR A 221 -16.14 -7.98 11.78
N GLY A 222 -15.90 -7.12 10.79
CA GLY A 222 -14.73 -6.26 10.72
C GLY A 222 -14.69 -5.18 11.79
N VAL A 223 -13.61 -4.44 11.84
CA VAL A 223 -13.39 -3.37 12.82
C VAL A 223 -14.48 -2.30 12.69
N ARG A 224 -15.14 -1.96 13.79
CA ARG A 224 -16.21 -0.93 13.85
C ARG A 224 -17.37 -1.19 12.88
N THR A 225 -17.67 -2.42 12.54
CA THR A 225 -18.75 -2.78 11.61
C THR A 225 -20.08 -2.12 11.95
N TYR A 226 -20.47 -2.09 13.25
CA TYR A 226 -21.69 -1.43 13.70
C TYR A 226 -21.67 0.11 13.60
N ASN A 227 -20.51 0.72 13.51
CA ASN A 227 -20.37 2.16 13.33
C ASN A 227 -20.33 2.58 11.86
N THR A 228 -19.97 1.66 10.97
CA THR A 228 -19.81 1.93 9.53
C THR A 228 -20.96 1.43 8.68
N ASN A 229 -21.83 0.58 9.25
CA ASN A 229 -22.95 -0.03 8.55
C ASN A 229 -24.24 0.17 9.34
N ASP A 230 -25.01 1.22 9.06
CA ASP A 230 -26.26 1.56 9.74
C ASP A 230 -27.31 0.45 9.64
N TRP A 231 -27.22 -0.38 8.61
CA TRP A 231 -28.11 -1.52 8.39
C TRP A 231 -27.87 -2.70 9.35
N MET A 232 -26.78 -2.73 10.10
CA MET A 232 -26.44 -3.84 11.00
C MET A 232 -27.51 -4.08 12.08
N SER A 233 -28.10 -3.02 12.63
CA SER A 233 -29.17 -3.12 13.61
C SER A 233 -30.40 -3.87 13.10
N LYS A 234 -30.74 -3.71 11.82
CA LYS A 234 -31.83 -4.41 11.13
C LYS A 234 -31.66 -5.92 11.09
N TYR A 235 -30.42 -6.39 11.00
CA TYR A 235 -30.09 -7.81 10.89
C TYR A 235 -29.55 -8.43 12.18
N TYR A 236 -29.60 -7.69 13.29
CA TYR A 236 -29.11 -8.18 14.59
C TYR A 236 -29.71 -9.54 14.98
N ASN A 237 -31.06 -9.66 14.96
CA ASN A 237 -31.73 -10.90 15.32
C ASN A 237 -31.36 -12.07 14.40
N LYS A 238 -31.11 -11.79 13.11
CA LYS A 238 -30.67 -12.81 12.16
C LYS A 238 -29.26 -13.32 12.47
N LEU A 239 -28.36 -12.42 12.88
CA LEU A 239 -27.00 -12.81 13.30
C LEU A 239 -27.04 -13.57 14.63
N MET A 240 -27.86 -13.14 15.59
CA MET A 240 -28.00 -13.86 16.86
C MET A 240 -28.56 -15.25 16.64
N LYS A 241 -29.57 -15.39 15.79
CA LYS A 241 -30.11 -16.69 15.44
C LYS A 241 -29.03 -17.61 14.81
N TYR A 242 -28.19 -17.09 13.93
CA TYR A 242 -27.07 -17.85 13.36
C TYR A 242 -26.13 -18.38 14.46
N VAL A 243 -25.87 -17.58 15.51
CA VAL A 243 -25.03 -17.98 16.66
C VAL A 243 -25.74 -19.03 17.52
N GLU A 244 -27.07 -18.92 17.70
CA GLU A 244 -27.87 -19.87 18.48
C GLU A 244 -28.01 -21.22 17.80
N ASP A 245 -28.13 -21.22 16.49
CA ASP A 245 -28.28 -22.45 15.66
C ASP A 245 -26.95 -23.23 15.52
N GLY A 246 -25.78 -22.68 15.92
CA GLY A 246 -24.47 -23.32 15.92
C GLY A 246 -23.70 -23.07 14.66
#